data_c0701d9e5f23a37778e79dd684b8bd23
#
_entry.id   c0701d9e5f23a37778e79dd684b8bd23
#
_cell.length_a   1.000
_cell.length_b   1.000
_cell.length_c   1.000
_cell.angle_alpha   90.00
_cell.angle_beta   90.00
_cell.angle_gamma   90.00
#
_symmetry.space_group_name_H-M   'P 1'
#
loop_
_entity.id
_entity.type
_entity.pdbx_description
1 polymer ?
#
loop_
_entity_poly.entity_id
_entity_poly.type
_entity_poly.pdbx_seq_one_letter_code
_entity_poly.pdbx_strand_id
1 'polypeptide(L)'
;MEALNLKVHDGTGLLITFCGLDGCGKSTMIEKTAAYLERKGHSLLLTRQPTDFVRRSDIFRTYMDLEDHDNYEYRSLSLLAASDRVQHSCHVILPALREGKTVISDRYFYSCLANLRARGYREDRWIYEIAETIPKPDLAFFLDVPVKTAVARVRSRAAEKDRYIDMALQYELRKEYREICGRSGGILINAEGPWEQTFAAVREKIDELLARRPDMSGQVLALLGELAAGSSVCRESRLSEDLGLDSFGRVSLILALEELLDAEFEESDLDPFQLVTAGDVVRLAQKYAGGAYENTAAV
;
A
#
# COMPACT_ATOMS: atom_id res chain seq x y z
N MET A 1 -12.06 17.40 14.29
CA MET A 1 -10.93 16.45 14.13
C MET A 1 -10.22 16.82 12.85
N GLU A 2 -8.92 16.94 12.91
CA GLU A 2 -8.04 17.12 11.78
C GLU A 2 -7.96 15.82 10.96
N ALA A 3 -7.90 15.91 9.63
CA ALA A 3 -7.65 14.75 8.77
C ALA A 3 -6.15 14.44 8.77
N LEU A 4 -5.77 13.16 8.60
CA LEU A 4 -4.37 12.81 8.36
C LEU A 4 -3.97 13.27 6.97
N ASN A 5 -3.00 14.18 6.89
CA ASN A 5 -2.40 14.61 5.63
C ASN A 5 -1.20 13.71 5.32
N LEU A 6 -1.45 12.59 4.63
CA LEU A 6 -0.40 11.66 4.20
C LEU A 6 0.23 12.16 2.91
N LYS A 7 1.54 11.93 2.77
CA LYS A 7 2.34 12.39 1.62
C LYS A 7 2.02 11.56 0.37
N VAL A 8 1.67 12.22 -0.74
CA VAL A 8 1.59 11.54 -2.04
C VAL A 8 2.97 10.97 -2.39
N HIS A 9 3.04 9.73 -2.84
CA HIS A 9 4.29 9.08 -3.21
C HIS A 9 4.55 9.19 -4.72
N ASP A 10 5.83 9.22 -5.07
CA ASP A 10 6.36 9.29 -6.43
C ASP A 10 6.58 7.92 -7.08
N GLY A 11 6.22 6.84 -6.41
CA GLY A 11 6.43 5.48 -6.90
C GLY A 11 5.37 5.06 -7.92
N THR A 12 5.78 4.30 -8.94
CA THR A 12 4.91 3.74 -9.98
C THR A 12 4.11 2.52 -9.51
N GLY A 13 4.51 1.90 -8.40
CA GLY A 13 3.79 0.81 -7.75
C GLY A 13 2.49 1.26 -7.09
N LEU A 14 1.77 0.30 -6.51
CA LEU A 14 0.53 0.53 -5.77
C LEU A 14 0.73 0.32 -4.28
N LEU A 15 0.16 1.16 -3.45
CA LEU A 15 0.10 0.97 -2.00
C LEU A 15 -1.34 0.70 -1.56
N ILE A 16 -1.59 -0.55 -1.14
CA ILE A 16 -2.89 -1.01 -0.66
C ILE A 16 -2.78 -1.36 0.82
N THR A 17 -3.64 -0.82 1.65
CA THR A 17 -3.58 -1.04 3.09
C THR A 17 -4.89 -1.57 3.65
N PHE A 18 -4.80 -2.47 4.64
CA PHE A 18 -5.95 -3.03 5.33
C PHE A 18 -5.91 -2.69 6.82
N CYS A 19 -6.92 -1.95 7.30
CA CYS A 19 -7.09 -1.55 8.69
C CYS A 19 -8.37 -2.11 9.29
N GLY A 20 -8.47 -2.11 10.62
CA GLY A 20 -9.63 -2.58 11.37
C GLY A 20 -9.24 -3.38 12.61
N LEU A 21 -10.25 -3.83 13.37
CA LEU A 21 -10.06 -4.61 14.59
C LEU A 21 -9.33 -5.94 14.36
N ASP A 22 -8.75 -6.53 15.42
CA ASP A 22 -8.34 -7.92 15.37
C ASP A 22 -9.58 -8.82 15.19
N GLY A 23 -9.48 -9.83 14.31
CA GLY A 23 -10.63 -10.67 13.97
C GLY A 23 -11.57 -10.12 12.90
N CYS A 24 -11.34 -8.91 12.35
CA CYS A 24 -12.18 -8.37 11.27
C CYS A 24 -11.96 -9.00 9.88
N GLY A 25 -10.94 -9.88 9.72
CA GLY A 25 -10.71 -10.60 8.46
C GLY A 25 -9.58 -10.05 7.58
N LYS A 26 -8.72 -9.14 8.08
CA LYS A 26 -7.60 -8.55 7.32
C LYS A 26 -6.71 -9.58 6.63
N SER A 27 -6.23 -10.56 7.37
CA SER A 27 -5.29 -11.58 6.82
C SER A 27 -5.90 -12.32 5.64
N THR A 28 -7.19 -12.69 5.72
CA THR A 28 -7.91 -13.34 4.62
C THR A 28 -8.01 -12.41 3.40
N MET A 29 -8.36 -11.13 3.62
CA MET A 29 -8.47 -10.17 2.51
C MET A 29 -7.12 -9.90 1.87
N ILE A 30 -6.05 -9.78 2.65
CA ILE A 30 -4.67 -9.61 2.16
C ILE A 30 -4.26 -10.81 1.30
N GLU A 31 -4.47 -12.04 1.78
CA GLU A 31 -4.18 -13.27 1.04
C GLU A 31 -4.94 -13.32 -0.29
N LYS A 32 -6.25 -13.07 -0.27
CA LYS A 32 -7.08 -13.08 -1.50
C LYS A 32 -6.72 -11.97 -2.47
N THR A 33 -6.38 -10.78 -1.96
CA THR A 33 -5.92 -9.65 -2.76
C THR A 33 -4.56 -9.95 -3.39
N ALA A 34 -3.62 -10.51 -2.64
CA ALA A 34 -2.32 -10.92 -3.16
C ALA A 34 -2.47 -11.93 -4.31
N ALA A 35 -3.18 -13.03 -4.08
CA ALA A 35 -3.42 -14.04 -5.10
C ALA A 35 -4.17 -13.49 -6.33
N TYR A 36 -5.03 -12.49 -6.17
CA TYR A 36 -5.72 -11.83 -7.27
C TYR A 36 -4.77 -10.99 -8.12
N LEU A 37 -3.95 -10.16 -7.47
CA LEU A 37 -3.01 -9.28 -8.17
C LEU A 37 -1.85 -10.03 -8.81
N GLU A 38 -1.35 -11.11 -8.19
CA GLU A 38 -0.37 -12.01 -8.81
C GLU A 38 -0.88 -12.60 -10.12
N ARG A 39 -2.14 -13.06 -10.16
CA ARG A 39 -2.76 -13.55 -11.41
C ARG A 39 -2.91 -12.47 -12.48
N LYS A 40 -2.95 -11.20 -12.09
CA LYS A 40 -2.92 -10.04 -12.99
C LYS A 40 -1.50 -9.62 -13.39
N GLY A 41 -0.46 -10.34 -12.94
CA GLY A 41 0.94 -10.07 -13.29
C GLY A 41 1.63 -9.02 -12.42
N HIS A 42 1.04 -8.62 -11.28
CA HIS A 42 1.68 -7.69 -10.37
C HIS A 42 2.80 -8.37 -9.56
N SER A 43 3.96 -7.72 -9.47
CA SER A 43 4.99 -8.06 -8.48
C SER A 43 4.58 -7.50 -7.13
N LEU A 44 4.60 -8.33 -6.08
CA LEU A 44 4.05 -7.97 -4.78
C LEU A 44 5.13 -7.86 -3.70
N LEU A 45 4.87 -6.95 -2.76
CA LEU A 45 5.49 -6.92 -1.43
C LEU A 45 4.40 -6.97 -0.37
N LEU A 46 4.34 -8.06 0.39
CA LEU A 46 3.46 -8.17 1.54
C LEU A 46 4.20 -7.70 2.80
N THR A 47 3.59 -6.80 3.56
CA THR A 47 4.19 -6.26 4.76
C THR A 47 3.16 -5.99 5.86
N ARG A 48 3.62 -5.61 7.05
CA ARG A 48 2.75 -5.28 8.18
C ARG A 48 3.32 -4.16 9.04
N GLN A 49 2.44 -3.41 9.68
CA GLN A 49 2.78 -2.37 10.64
C GLN A 49 2.00 -2.52 11.96
N PRO A 50 2.61 -2.31 13.13
CA PRO A 50 4.04 -2.07 13.30
C PRO A 50 4.85 -3.32 12.94
N THR A 51 6.15 -3.12 12.64
CA THR A 51 7.07 -4.20 12.31
C THR A 51 7.43 -5.02 13.55
N ASP A 52 8.21 -6.08 13.37
CA ASP A 52 8.67 -6.93 14.48
C ASP A 52 9.54 -6.17 15.47
N PHE A 53 10.18 -5.06 15.06
CA PHE A 53 10.94 -4.20 15.97
C PHE A 53 10.07 -3.70 17.13
N VAL A 54 8.87 -3.17 16.81
CA VAL A 54 7.93 -2.75 17.86
C VAL A 54 7.22 -3.93 18.50
N ARG A 55 6.78 -4.92 17.71
CA ARG A 55 5.99 -6.05 18.21
C ARG A 55 6.72 -6.91 19.26
N ARG A 56 8.06 -6.95 19.21
CA ARG A 56 8.89 -7.67 20.17
C ARG A 56 9.33 -6.83 21.35
N SER A 57 9.05 -5.53 21.37
CA SER A 57 9.40 -4.66 22.49
C SER A 57 8.54 -4.98 23.72
N ASP A 58 9.14 -4.83 24.90
CA ASP A 58 8.43 -5.09 26.16
C ASP A 58 7.21 -4.19 26.33
N ILE A 59 7.33 -2.92 25.96
CA ILE A 59 6.20 -1.98 26.01
C ILE A 59 5.02 -2.44 25.13
N PHE A 60 5.28 -2.94 23.91
CA PHE A 60 4.21 -3.45 23.04
C PHE A 60 3.55 -4.69 23.62
N ARG A 61 4.35 -5.63 24.11
CA ARG A 61 3.86 -6.88 24.69
C ARG A 61 3.03 -6.62 25.95
N THR A 62 3.49 -5.71 26.82
CA THR A 62 2.71 -5.29 27.99
C THR A 62 1.32 -4.82 27.60
N TYR A 63 1.21 -3.89 26.63
CA TYR A 63 -0.10 -3.37 26.21
C TYR A 63 -0.96 -4.36 25.43
N MET A 64 -0.38 -5.39 24.83
CA MET A 64 -1.13 -6.37 24.04
C MET A 64 -1.50 -7.63 24.82
N ASP A 65 -0.69 -8.02 25.77
CA ASP A 65 -0.78 -9.34 26.42
C ASP A 65 -1.22 -9.27 27.89
N LEU A 66 -1.04 -8.12 28.54
CA LEU A 66 -1.32 -7.93 29.98
C LEU A 66 -2.49 -6.97 30.20
N GLU A 67 -3.18 -7.14 31.31
CA GLU A 67 -4.23 -6.22 31.79
C GLU A 67 -3.63 -5.00 32.50
N ASP A 68 -2.54 -5.20 33.25
CA ASP A 68 -1.82 -4.16 33.96
C ASP A 68 -0.80 -3.47 33.04
N HIS A 69 -0.98 -2.17 32.85
CA HIS A 69 -0.15 -1.32 31.98
C HIS A 69 0.57 -0.21 32.76
N ASP A 70 0.55 -0.22 34.09
CA ASP A 70 0.99 0.89 34.95
C ASP A 70 2.48 1.26 34.76
N ASN A 71 3.29 0.33 34.28
CA ASN A 71 4.72 0.56 34.04
C ASN A 71 5.04 1.39 32.79
N TYR A 72 4.07 1.61 31.91
CA TYR A 72 4.29 2.30 30.64
C TYR A 72 3.17 3.29 30.32
N GLU A 73 3.56 4.44 29.85
CA GLU A 73 2.65 5.45 29.30
C GLU A 73 2.38 5.16 27.82
N TYR A 74 1.11 5.15 27.40
CA TYR A 74 0.73 4.74 26.05
C TYR A 74 1.31 5.62 24.95
N ARG A 75 1.54 6.93 25.21
CA ARG A 75 2.22 7.81 24.25
C ARG A 75 3.61 7.29 23.86
N SER A 76 4.34 6.70 24.82
CA SER A 76 5.66 6.12 24.55
C SER A 76 5.56 4.98 23.53
N LEU A 77 4.60 4.07 23.69
CA LEU A 77 4.32 3.03 22.69
C LEU A 77 3.90 3.64 21.36
N SER A 78 3.05 4.67 21.39
CA SER A 78 2.53 5.31 20.16
C SER A 78 3.65 6.01 19.38
N LEU A 79 4.57 6.70 20.07
CA LEU A 79 5.77 7.34 19.48
C LEU A 79 6.73 6.28 18.89
N LEU A 80 6.98 5.19 19.63
CA LEU A 80 7.80 4.08 19.11
C LEU A 80 7.18 3.48 17.85
N ALA A 81 5.86 3.26 17.87
CA ALA A 81 5.13 2.73 16.73
C ALA A 81 5.07 3.72 15.54
N ALA A 82 5.06 5.03 15.78
CA ALA A 82 5.13 6.04 14.74
C ALA A 82 6.53 6.08 14.11
N SER A 83 7.59 6.06 14.93
CA SER A 83 8.98 5.99 14.48
C SER A 83 9.24 4.76 13.59
N ASP A 84 8.78 3.58 14.03
CA ASP A 84 8.84 2.34 13.24
C ASP A 84 8.17 2.49 11.87
N ARG A 85 7.03 3.17 11.79
CA ARG A 85 6.31 3.40 10.52
C ARG A 85 7.05 4.33 9.59
N VAL A 86 7.67 5.39 10.11
CA VAL A 86 8.52 6.28 9.32
C VAL A 86 9.68 5.49 8.73
N GLN A 87 10.43 4.78 9.57
CA GLN A 87 11.56 3.96 9.16
C GLN A 87 11.15 2.91 8.10
N HIS A 88 10.07 2.17 8.36
CA HIS A 88 9.55 1.16 7.45
C HIS A 88 9.06 1.76 6.12
N SER A 89 8.44 2.94 6.15
CA SER A 89 8.02 3.63 4.93
C SER A 89 9.21 4.04 4.07
N CYS A 90 10.26 4.61 4.67
CA CYS A 90 11.44 5.09 3.95
C CYS A 90 12.29 3.94 3.36
N HIS A 91 12.46 2.83 4.10
CA HIS A 91 13.43 1.78 3.73
C HIS A 91 12.80 0.53 3.11
N VAL A 92 11.48 0.37 3.17
CA VAL A 92 10.80 -0.82 2.62
C VAL A 92 9.72 -0.42 1.64
N ILE A 93 8.76 0.45 2.05
CA ILE A 93 7.58 0.75 1.22
C ILE A 93 7.97 1.60 0.01
N LEU A 94 8.59 2.78 0.22
CA LEU A 94 8.92 3.70 -0.86
C LEU A 94 9.89 3.07 -1.90
N PRO A 95 10.96 2.35 -1.52
CA PRO A 95 11.78 1.65 -2.50
C PRO A 95 11.00 0.64 -3.35
N ALA A 96 10.15 -0.17 -2.71
CA ALA A 96 9.33 -1.15 -3.44
C ALA A 96 8.33 -0.49 -4.40
N LEU A 97 7.72 0.65 -4.01
CA LEU A 97 6.85 1.42 -4.89
C LEU A 97 7.60 2.01 -6.10
N ARG A 98 8.84 2.50 -5.89
CA ARG A 98 9.71 2.98 -6.98
C ARG A 98 10.16 1.86 -7.91
N GLU A 99 10.29 0.64 -7.42
CA GLU A 99 10.52 -0.56 -8.24
C GLU A 99 9.24 -1.04 -8.98
N GLY A 100 8.13 -0.32 -8.87
CA GLY A 100 6.85 -0.69 -9.51
C GLY A 100 6.12 -1.86 -8.83
N LYS A 101 6.54 -2.26 -7.62
CA LYS A 101 5.86 -3.32 -6.86
C LYS A 101 4.54 -2.83 -6.26
N THR A 102 3.54 -3.70 -6.23
CA THR A 102 2.34 -3.48 -5.43
C THR A 102 2.62 -3.88 -3.99
N VAL A 103 2.58 -2.91 -3.08
CA VAL A 103 2.75 -3.13 -1.64
C VAL A 103 1.40 -3.32 -0.98
N ILE A 104 1.20 -4.46 -0.30
CA ILE A 104 0.01 -4.72 0.51
C ILE A 104 0.41 -4.74 1.97
N SER A 105 -0.13 -3.80 2.78
CA SER A 105 0.20 -3.67 4.19
C SER A 105 -0.94 -4.11 5.12
N ASP A 106 -0.64 -5.06 6.02
CA ASP A 106 -1.51 -5.34 7.18
C ASP A 106 -1.31 -4.24 8.20
N ARG A 107 -2.34 -3.45 8.41
CA ARG A 107 -2.34 -2.20 9.15
C ARG A 107 -1.48 -1.11 8.50
N TYR A 108 -1.73 0.12 8.92
CA TYR A 108 -1.01 1.29 8.45
C TYR A 108 -1.01 2.39 9.52
N PHE A 109 -0.56 3.60 9.18
CA PHE A 109 -0.50 4.74 10.11
C PHE A 109 -1.87 5.07 10.74
N TYR A 110 -2.96 4.83 10.04
CA TYR A 110 -4.33 4.95 10.57
C TYR A 110 -4.56 4.17 11.87
N SER A 111 -3.92 3.00 12.00
CA SER A 111 -4.01 2.20 13.22
C SER A 111 -3.29 2.85 14.41
N CYS A 112 -2.21 3.62 14.17
CA CYS A 112 -1.54 4.39 15.20
C CYS A 112 -2.48 5.47 15.76
N LEU A 113 -3.07 6.27 14.88
CA LEU A 113 -4.03 7.30 15.24
C LEU A 113 -5.25 6.71 15.96
N ALA A 114 -5.86 5.64 15.43
CA ALA A 114 -7.03 5.01 16.03
C ALA A 114 -6.75 4.56 17.47
N ASN A 115 -5.61 3.90 17.70
CA ASN A 115 -5.21 3.42 19.02
C ASN A 115 -4.91 4.56 20.00
N LEU A 116 -4.25 5.63 19.54
CA LEU A 116 -3.95 6.80 20.36
C LEU A 116 -5.26 7.47 20.82
N ARG A 117 -6.18 7.71 19.89
CA ARG A 117 -7.46 8.37 20.15
C ARG A 117 -8.43 7.54 20.99
N ALA A 118 -8.50 6.23 20.74
CA ALA A 118 -9.36 5.32 21.51
C ALA A 118 -8.97 5.25 22.98
N ARG A 119 -7.73 5.60 23.31
CA ARG A 119 -7.24 5.70 24.69
C ARG A 119 -7.31 7.11 25.28
N GLY A 120 -8.00 8.03 24.61
CA GLY A 120 -8.27 9.38 25.12
C GLY A 120 -7.25 10.45 24.72
N TYR A 121 -6.16 10.12 24.03
CA TYR A 121 -5.14 11.08 23.61
C TYR A 121 -5.56 11.81 22.31
N ARG A 122 -6.60 12.61 22.39
CA ARG A 122 -7.23 13.29 21.24
C ARG A 122 -6.58 14.62 20.89
N GLU A 123 -5.85 15.20 21.84
CA GLU A 123 -5.20 16.50 21.71
C GLU A 123 -3.74 16.39 21.22
N ASP A 124 -3.24 15.19 21.03
CA ASP A 124 -1.88 14.93 20.60
C ASP A 124 -1.69 15.27 19.11
N ARG A 125 -1.12 16.45 18.82
CA ARG A 125 -0.95 16.97 17.45
C ARG A 125 0.22 16.35 16.70
N TRP A 126 1.26 15.92 17.41
CA TRP A 126 2.47 15.33 16.81
C TRP A 126 2.19 14.18 15.83
N ILE A 127 1.09 13.44 16.04
CA ILE A 127 0.70 12.33 15.16
C ILE A 127 0.34 12.81 13.75
N TYR A 128 -0.23 14.02 13.62
CA TYR A 128 -0.58 14.62 12.33
C TYR A 128 0.64 15.16 11.62
N GLU A 129 1.61 15.74 12.35
CA GLU A 129 2.89 16.22 11.80
C GLU A 129 3.72 15.05 11.25
N ILE A 130 3.81 13.94 11.99
CA ILE A 130 4.50 12.73 11.50
C ILE A 130 3.77 12.15 10.27
N ALA A 131 2.44 12.21 10.21
CA ALA A 131 1.66 11.69 9.09
C ALA A 131 2.10 12.28 7.74
N GLU A 132 2.55 13.54 7.69
CA GLU A 132 3.02 14.21 6.48
C GLU A 132 4.30 13.57 5.89
N THR A 133 4.99 12.71 6.64
CA THR A 133 6.14 11.94 6.17
C THR A 133 5.78 10.55 5.66
N ILE A 134 4.54 10.10 5.88
CA ILE A 134 4.09 8.74 5.59
C ILE A 134 3.42 8.70 4.21
N PRO A 135 3.79 7.75 3.32
CA PRO A 135 3.19 7.63 1.99
C PRO A 135 1.67 7.44 2.06
N LYS A 136 0.95 8.16 1.22
CA LYS A 136 -0.51 8.02 1.10
C LYS A 136 -0.84 6.74 0.33
N PRO A 137 -1.68 5.84 0.87
CA PRO A 137 -2.12 4.67 0.11
C PRO A 137 -3.00 5.06 -1.09
N ASP A 138 -2.84 4.32 -2.19
CA ASP A 138 -3.76 4.39 -3.33
C ASP A 138 -5.15 3.85 -2.95
N LEU A 139 -5.18 2.78 -2.13
CA LEU A 139 -6.39 2.24 -1.53
C LEU A 139 -6.18 1.95 -0.03
N ALA A 140 -7.00 2.54 0.80
CA ALA A 140 -7.03 2.28 2.24
C ALA A 140 -8.35 1.61 2.61
N PHE A 141 -8.33 0.28 2.78
CA PHE A 141 -9.48 -0.49 3.20
C PHE A 141 -9.61 -0.53 4.72
N PHE A 142 -10.81 -0.24 5.21
CA PHE A 142 -11.17 -0.35 6.61
C PHE A 142 -12.23 -1.44 6.73
N LEU A 143 -11.83 -2.61 7.26
CA LEU A 143 -12.75 -3.73 7.46
C LEU A 143 -13.54 -3.52 8.74
N ASP A 144 -14.84 -3.36 8.62
CA ASP A 144 -15.75 -3.15 9.74
C ASP A 144 -16.57 -4.40 10.04
N VAL A 145 -16.56 -4.80 11.31
CA VAL A 145 -17.40 -5.85 11.87
C VAL A 145 -17.86 -5.44 13.26
N PRO A 146 -19.01 -5.94 13.75
CA PRO A 146 -19.38 -5.77 15.15
C PRO A 146 -18.29 -6.29 16.10
N VAL A 147 -18.03 -5.58 17.19
CA VAL A 147 -16.98 -5.94 18.15
C VAL A 147 -17.14 -7.38 18.67
N LYS A 148 -18.37 -7.79 18.96
CA LYS A 148 -18.65 -9.17 19.41
C LYS A 148 -18.23 -10.21 18.38
N THR A 149 -18.48 -9.95 17.10
CA THR A 149 -18.07 -10.84 15.98
C THR A 149 -16.54 -10.89 15.86
N ALA A 150 -15.87 -9.73 15.93
CA ALA A 150 -14.41 -9.65 15.90
C ALA A 150 -13.77 -10.46 17.03
N VAL A 151 -14.23 -10.24 18.27
CA VAL A 151 -13.73 -10.95 19.46
C VAL A 151 -14.00 -12.46 19.40
N ALA A 152 -15.18 -12.87 18.95
CA ALA A 152 -15.49 -14.28 18.77
C ALA A 152 -14.53 -14.95 17.77
N ARG A 153 -14.21 -14.27 16.65
CA ARG A 153 -13.24 -14.76 15.65
C ARG A 153 -11.81 -14.82 16.21
N VAL A 154 -11.39 -13.88 17.07
CA VAL A 154 -10.09 -13.94 17.75
C VAL A 154 -10.05 -15.15 18.68
N ARG A 155 -11.05 -15.31 19.55
CA ARG A 155 -11.12 -16.42 20.52
C ARG A 155 -11.26 -17.81 19.90
N SER A 156 -11.74 -17.91 18.66
CA SER A 156 -11.78 -19.19 17.93
C SER A 156 -10.41 -19.71 17.52
N ARG A 157 -9.36 -18.84 17.55
CA ARG A 157 -7.99 -19.24 17.25
C ARG A 157 -7.34 -19.82 18.49
N ALA A 158 -6.84 -21.06 18.41
CA ALA A 158 -6.28 -21.76 19.56
C ALA A 158 -5.20 -20.94 20.31
N ALA A 159 -4.32 -20.26 19.57
CA ALA A 159 -3.23 -19.46 20.13
C ALA A 159 -3.69 -18.15 20.81
N GLU A 160 -4.91 -17.68 20.56
CA GLU A 160 -5.42 -16.40 21.05
C GLU A 160 -6.64 -16.56 21.96
N LYS A 161 -7.01 -17.80 22.30
CA LYS A 161 -8.23 -18.12 23.06
C LYS A 161 -8.29 -17.42 24.41
N ASP A 162 -7.17 -17.37 25.13
CA ASP A 162 -7.04 -16.85 26.48
C ASP A 162 -6.44 -15.43 26.52
N ARG A 163 -6.23 -14.81 25.36
CA ARG A 163 -5.69 -13.46 25.27
C ARG A 163 -6.63 -12.45 25.95
N TYR A 164 -6.06 -11.58 26.78
CA TYR A 164 -6.82 -10.46 27.35
C TYR A 164 -7.33 -9.53 26.25
N ILE A 165 -8.60 -9.18 26.29
CA ILE A 165 -9.25 -8.25 25.36
C ILE A 165 -10.08 -7.26 26.16
N ASP A 166 -9.63 -6.00 26.19
CA ASP A 166 -10.41 -4.89 26.70
C ASP A 166 -11.58 -4.59 25.77
N MET A 167 -12.78 -4.98 26.18
CA MET A 167 -13.99 -4.80 25.38
C MET A 167 -14.36 -3.34 25.18
N ALA A 168 -14.18 -2.48 26.18
CA ALA A 168 -14.49 -1.04 26.08
C ALA A 168 -13.59 -0.39 25.03
N LEU A 169 -12.29 -0.70 25.08
CA LEU A 169 -11.32 -0.25 24.08
C LEU A 169 -11.66 -0.73 22.66
N GLN A 170 -12.16 -1.96 22.50
CA GLN A 170 -12.54 -2.46 21.16
C GLN A 170 -13.70 -1.66 20.56
N TYR A 171 -14.68 -1.23 21.38
CA TYR A 171 -15.77 -0.38 20.92
C TYR A 171 -15.27 1.01 20.49
N GLU A 172 -14.39 1.63 21.29
CA GLU A 172 -13.78 2.92 20.92
C GLU A 172 -12.91 2.79 19.68
N LEU A 173 -12.09 1.74 19.56
CA LEU A 173 -11.27 1.50 18.37
C LEU A 173 -12.11 1.37 17.09
N ARG A 174 -13.23 0.62 17.15
CA ARG A 174 -14.14 0.51 16.00
C ARG A 174 -14.69 1.87 15.59
N LYS A 175 -15.11 2.68 16.56
CA LYS A 175 -15.60 4.03 16.33
C LYS A 175 -14.53 4.91 15.67
N GLU A 176 -13.30 4.90 16.21
CA GLU A 176 -12.18 5.67 15.67
C GLU A 176 -11.81 5.22 14.25
N TYR A 177 -11.78 3.91 13.96
CA TYR A 177 -11.52 3.43 12.60
C TYR A 177 -12.55 3.92 11.59
N ARG A 178 -13.84 3.92 11.94
CA ARG A 178 -14.91 4.43 11.07
C ARG A 178 -14.80 5.94 10.85
N GLU A 179 -14.48 6.68 11.90
CA GLU A 179 -14.31 8.13 11.81
C GLU A 179 -13.08 8.51 10.98
N ILE A 180 -11.95 7.84 11.20
CA ILE A 180 -10.71 8.04 10.40
C ILE A 180 -10.96 7.67 8.94
N CYS A 181 -11.62 6.55 8.67
CA CYS A 181 -12.00 6.13 7.33
C CYS A 181 -12.74 7.24 6.57
N GLY A 182 -13.80 7.78 7.17
CA GLY A 182 -14.61 8.83 6.53
C GLY A 182 -13.86 10.14 6.27
N ARG A 183 -12.83 10.45 7.09
CA ARG A 183 -12.05 11.70 6.94
C ARG A 183 -10.82 11.58 6.07
N SER A 184 -10.27 10.36 5.91
CA SER A 184 -9.06 10.12 5.13
C SER A 184 -9.33 9.66 3.69
N GLY A 185 -10.59 9.68 3.26
CA GLY A 185 -10.99 9.12 1.95
C GLY A 185 -10.80 7.61 1.88
N GLY A 186 -10.80 6.92 3.03
CA GLY A 186 -10.71 5.47 3.09
C GLY A 186 -11.99 4.76 2.64
N ILE A 187 -11.89 3.47 2.36
CA ILE A 187 -12.99 2.64 1.89
C ILE A 187 -13.44 1.73 3.03
N LEU A 188 -14.64 1.98 3.55
CA LEU A 188 -15.23 1.15 4.60
C LEU A 188 -15.89 -0.08 3.97
N ILE A 189 -15.42 -1.28 4.34
CA ILE A 189 -15.93 -2.56 3.86
C ILE A 189 -16.62 -3.30 5.00
N ASN A 190 -17.89 -3.67 4.81
CA ASN A 190 -18.57 -4.58 5.74
C ASN A 190 -17.97 -5.98 5.60
N ALA A 191 -17.37 -6.47 6.68
CA ALA A 191 -16.71 -7.79 6.73
C ALA A 191 -17.41 -8.77 7.70
N GLU A 192 -18.69 -8.55 8.01
CA GLU A 192 -19.47 -9.42 8.90
C GLU A 192 -19.86 -10.73 8.22
N GLY A 193 -20.24 -10.67 6.94
CA GLY A 193 -20.71 -11.80 6.14
C GLY A 193 -19.61 -12.77 5.68
N PRO A 194 -19.93 -13.63 4.71
CA PRO A 194 -18.96 -14.52 4.06
C PRO A 194 -17.80 -13.74 3.44
N TRP A 195 -16.60 -14.31 3.52
CA TRP A 195 -15.39 -13.66 3.02
C TRP A 195 -15.46 -13.37 1.50
N GLU A 196 -16.20 -14.17 0.75
CA GLU A 196 -16.40 -14.00 -0.70
C GLU A 196 -17.05 -12.66 -1.03
N GLN A 197 -18.08 -12.27 -0.26
CA GLN A 197 -18.76 -10.98 -0.43
C GLN A 197 -17.85 -9.81 -0.06
N THR A 198 -17.11 -9.95 1.05
CA THR A 198 -16.12 -8.97 1.47
C THR A 198 -15.05 -8.78 0.40
N PHE A 199 -14.55 -9.89 -0.14
CA PHE A 199 -13.53 -9.84 -1.19
C PHE A 199 -14.07 -9.30 -2.52
N ALA A 200 -15.32 -9.58 -2.88
CA ALA A 200 -15.95 -9.00 -4.07
C ALA A 200 -15.94 -7.46 -4.02
N ALA A 201 -16.29 -6.87 -2.86
CA ALA A 201 -16.25 -5.42 -2.67
C ALA A 201 -14.81 -4.85 -2.70
N VAL A 202 -13.84 -5.55 -2.12
CA VAL A 202 -12.42 -5.19 -2.19
C VAL A 202 -11.92 -5.22 -3.63
N ARG A 203 -12.23 -6.32 -4.36
CA ARG A 203 -11.83 -6.50 -5.76
C ARG A 203 -12.41 -5.43 -6.68
N GLU A 204 -13.68 -5.07 -6.51
CA GLU A 204 -14.33 -4.00 -7.28
C GLU A 204 -13.51 -2.68 -7.19
N LYS A 205 -13.10 -2.29 -5.99
CA LYS A 205 -12.30 -1.06 -5.79
C LYS A 205 -10.88 -1.16 -6.37
N ILE A 206 -10.29 -2.34 -6.33
CA ILE A 206 -9.01 -2.60 -6.99
C ILE A 206 -9.17 -2.50 -8.51
N ASP A 207 -10.20 -3.12 -9.09
CA ASP A 207 -10.45 -3.08 -10.53
C ASP A 207 -10.78 -1.65 -11.00
N GLU A 208 -11.53 -0.85 -10.22
CA GLU A 208 -11.76 0.58 -10.49
C GLU A 208 -10.45 1.38 -10.52
N LEU A 209 -9.52 1.10 -9.57
CA LEU A 209 -8.22 1.76 -9.54
C LEU A 209 -7.37 1.38 -10.74
N LEU A 210 -7.28 0.07 -11.05
CA LEU A 210 -6.51 -0.43 -12.18
C LEU A 210 -7.04 0.08 -13.52
N ALA A 211 -8.37 0.18 -13.68
CA ALA A 211 -9.00 0.70 -14.89
C ALA A 211 -8.73 2.20 -15.14
N ARG A 212 -8.43 2.95 -14.08
CA ARG A 212 -8.07 4.39 -14.19
C ARG A 212 -6.59 4.59 -14.51
N ARG A 213 -5.74 3.59 -14.26
CA ARG A 213 -4.32 3.64 -14.64
C ARG A 213 -4.19 3.11 -16.06
N PRO A 214 -3.54 3.84 -16.97
CA PRO A 214 -3.25 3.30 -18.30
C PRO A 214 -2.47 1.99 -18.14
N ASP A 215 -2.79 0.98 -18.95
CA ASP A 215 -1.97 -0.23 -19.06
C ASP A 215 -0.67 0.11 -19.77
N MET A 216 0.17 0.87 -19.08
CA MET A 216 1.45 1.30 -19.60
C MET A 216 2.37 0.10 -19.90
N SER A 217 2.26 -0.97 -19.12
CA SER A 217 2.99 -2.21 -19.40
C SER A 217 2.61 -2.81 -20.73
N GLY A 218 1.31 -3.00 -20.98
CA GLY A 218 0.83 -3.55 -22.24
C GLY A 218 1.16 -2.65 -23.43
N GLN A 219 1.01 -1.34 -23.29
CA GLN A 219 1.33 -0.36 -24.32
C GLN A 219 2.81 -0.36 -24.67
N VAL A 220 3.71 -0.36 -23.67
CA VAL A 220 5.18 -0.41 -23.89
C VAL A 220 5.62 -1.74 -24.49
N LEU A 221 5.09 -2.87 -24.00
CA LEU A 221 5.42 -4.18 -24.56
C LEU A 221 4.91 -4.35 -25.99
N ALA A 222 3.75 -3.80 -26.33
CA ALA A 222 3.23 -3.76 -27.69
C ALA A 222 4.13 -2.90 -28.59
N LEU A 223 4.50 -1.70 -28.17
CA LEU A 223 5.42 -0.81 -28.87
C LEU A 223 6.78 -1.48 -29.14
N LEU A 224 7.35 -2.14 -28.13
CA LEU A 224 8.58 -2.91 -28.28
C LEU A 224 8.42 -4.07 -29.27
N GLY A 225 7.27 -4.74 -29.27
CA GLY A 225 6.95 -5.80 -30.23
C GLY A 225 6.89 -5.28 -31.68
N GLU A 226 6.32 -4.09 -31.89
CA GLU A 226 6.30 -3.43 -33.20
C GLU A 226 7.70 -3.06 -33.67
N LEU A 227 8.53 -2.48 -32.79
CA LEU A 227 9.93 -2.13 -33.12
C LEU A 227 10.82 -3.37 -33.35
N ALA A 228 10.52 -4.47 -32.67
CA ALA A 228 11.23 -5.75 -32.82
C ALA A 228 10.64 -6.68 -33.89
N ALA A 229 10.00 -6.12 -34.93
CA ALA A 229 9.43 -6.84 -36.08
C ALA A 229 8.43 -7.96 -35.71
N GLY A 230 7.61 -7.76 -34.69
CA GLY A 230 6.56 -8.69 -34.29
C GLY A 230 7.02 -9.80 -33.35
N SER A 231 8.18 -9.66 -32.72
CA SER A 231 8.67 -10.60 -31.72
C SER A 231 7.75 -10.62 -30.46
N SER A 232 7.60 -11.77 -29.83
CA SER A 232 6.94 -11.86 -28.51
C SER A 232 7.83 -11.24 -27.45
N VAL A 233 7.35 -10.17 -26.82
CA VAL A 233 8.11 -9.40 -25.82
C VAL A 233 7.54 -9.68 -24.44
N CYS A 234 8.41 -10.05 -23.49
CA CYS A 234 8.12 -10.11 -22.07
C CYS A 234 9.02 -9.11 -21.30
N ARG A 235 8.74 -8.88 -20.02
CA ARG A 235 9.52 -7.92 -19.22
C ARG A 235 11.00 -8.26 -19.10
N GLU A 236 11.33 -9.53 -19.16
CA GLU A 236 12.69 -10.07 -19.08
C GLU A 236 13.45 -9.96 -20.39
N SER A 237 12.74 -9.70 -21.52
CA SER A 237 13.38 -9.58 -22.85
C SER A 237 14.42 -8.47 -22.86
N ARG A 238 15.64 -8.81 -23.25
CA ARG A 238 16.76 -7.86 -23.37
C ARG A 238 16.66 -7.10 -24.67
N LEU A 239 16.78 -5.78 -24.59
CA LEU A 239 16.57 -4.89 -25.74
C LEU A 239 17.50 -5.20 -26.91
N SER A 240 18.80 -5.47 -26.65
CA SER A 240 19.77 -5.75 -27.69
C SER A 240 19.82 -7.22 -28.11
N GLU A 241 19.87 -8.14 -27.13
CA GLU A 241 20.09 -9.56 -27.41
C GLU A 241 18.82 -10.26 -27.92
N ASP A 242 17.67 -9.99 -27.31
CA ASP A 242 16.43 -10.70 -27.63
C ASP A 242 15.58 -9.94 -28.66
N LEU A 243 15.59 -8.60 -28.62
CA LEU A 243 14.76 -7.74 -29.47
C LEU A 243 15.56 -7.11 -30.64
N GLY A 244 16.90 -7.28 -30.68
CA GLY A 244 17.74 -6.77 -31.75
C GLY A 244 17.80 -5.25 -31.85
N LEU A 245 17.45 -4.51 -30.79
CA LEU A 245 17.48 -3.06 -30.80
C LEU A 245 18.91 -2.53 -30.68
N ASP A 246 19.43 -2.04 -31.78
CA ASP A 246 20.70 -1.34 -31.85
C ASP A 246 20.57 0.12 -31.36
N SER A 247 21.62 0.91 -31.47
CA SER A 247 21.62 2.31 -31.02
C SER A 247 20.54 3.15 -31.71
N PHE A 248 20.25 2.90 -32.99
CA PHE A 248 19.20 3.61 -33.72
C PHE A 248 17.80 3.16 -33.26
N GLY A 249 17.60 1.85 -33.07
CA GLY A 249 16.38 1.28 -32.55
C GLY A 249 16.06 1.81 -31.15
N ARG A 250 17.07 2.04 -30.31
CA ARG A 250 16.90 2.64 -28.97
C ARG A 250 16.45 4.11 -29.02
N VAL A 251 17.01 4.90 -29.93
CA VAL A 251 16.59 6.29 -30.18
C VAL A 251 15.13 6.31 -30.65
N SER A 252 14.79 5.44 -31.60
CA SER A 252 13.41 5.31 -32.09
C SER A 252 12.43 4.92 -30.97
N LEU A 253 12.85 4.02 -30.06
CA LEU A 253 12.07 3.63 -28.88
C LEU A 253 11.82 4.82 -27.96
N ILE A 254 12.84 5.62 -27.65
CA ILE A 254 12.74 6.79 -26.79
C ILE A 254 11.74 7.78 -27.39
N LEU A 255 11.90 8.14 -28.66
CA LEU A 255 10.98 9.07 -29.34
C LEU A 255 9.54 8.56 -29.36
N ALA A 256 9.34 7.27 -29.61
CA ALA A 256 8.01 6.67 -29.62
C ALA A 256 7.39 6.63 -28.20
N LEU A 257 8.20 6.50 -27.14
CA LEU A 257 7.73 6.58 -25.76
C LEU A 257 7.39 8.00 -25.35
N GLU A 258 8.16 9.02 -25.74
CA GLU A 258 7.88 10.43 -25.51
C GLU A 258 6.57 10.84 -26.19
N GLU A 259 6.35 10.36 -27.43
CA GLU A 259 5.08 10.56 -28.15
C GLU A 259 3.91 9.86 -27.44
N LEU A 260 4.10 8.61 -27.01
CA LEU A 260 3.08 7.83 -26.27
C LEU A 260 2.66 8.49 -24.96
N LEU A 261 3.61 9.14 -24.28
CA LEU A 261 3.44 9.70 -22.95
C LEU A 261 3.14 11.22 -22.96
N ASP A 262 3.23 11.86 -24.12
CA ASP A 262 3.21 13.32 -24.27
C ASP A 262 4.16 14.01 -23.26
N ALA A 263 5.38 13.50 -23.14
CA ALA A 263 6.38 13.91 -22.17
C ALA A 263 7.81 13.82 -22.75
N GLU A 264 8.68 14.74 -22.34
CA GLU A 264 10.12 14.67 -22.61
C GLU A 264 10.84 14.00 -21.43
N PHE A 265 11.76 13.07 -21.74
CA PHE A 265 12.52 12.38 -20.70
C PHE A 265 13.73 13.21 -20.27
N GLU A 266 14.05 13.17 -18.98
CA GLU A 266 15.28 13.74 -18.45
C GLU A 266 16.50 12.95 -18.96
N GLU A 267 17.57 13.66 -19.32
CA GLU A 267 18.82 13.05 -19.84
C GLU A 267 19.40 12.02 -18.85
N SER A 268 19.23 12.23 -17.55
CA SER A 268 19.63 11.31 -16.49
C SER A 268 18.89 9.95 -16.50
N ASP A 269 17.71 9.87 -17.10
CA ASP A 269 16.90 8.66 -17.19
C ASP A 269 17.16 7.85 -18.45
N LEU A 270 17.89 8.42 -19.41
CA LEU A 270 18.20 7.82 -20.71
C LEU A 270 19.53 7.06 -20.72
N ASP A 271 20.11 6.75 -19.56
CA ASP A 271 21.36 6.00 -19.44
C ASP A 271 21.20 4.60 -20.07
N PRO A 272 21.96 4.28 -21.16
CA PRO A 272 21.86 2.98 -21.82
C PRO A 272 22.20 1.79 -20.94
N PHE A 273 22.95 2.00 -19.85
CA PHE A 273 23.30 0.95 -18.88
C PHE A 273 22.14 0.64 -17.92
N GLN A 274 21.17 1.53 -17.81
CA GLN A 274 19.95 1.33 -16.99
C GLN A 274 18.78 0.78 -17.81
N LEU A 275 18.73 1.02 -19.11
CA LEU A 275 17.70 0.52 -20.03
C LEU A 275 18.18 -0.76 -20.74
N VAL A 276 18.19 -1.87 -20.04
CA VAL A 276 18.70 -3.17 -20.53
C VAL A 276 17.57 -4.10 -21.00
N THR A 277 16.46 -4.11 -20.26
CA THR A 277 15.32 -5.00 -20.50
C THR A 277 14.04 -4.23 -20.85
N ALA A 278 13.07 -4.92 -21.44
CA ALA A 278 11.72 -4.37 -21.64
C ALA A 278 11.07 -3.91 -20.31
N GLY A 279 11.38 -4.59 -19.21
CA GLY A 279 10.94 -4.19 -17.87
C GLY A 279 11.52 -2.85 -17.40
N ASP A 280 12.74 -2.51 -17.80
CA ASP A 280 13.35 -1.20 -17.53
C ASP A 280 12.61 -0.10 -18.28
N VAL A 281 12.30 -0.35 -19.55
CA VAL A 281 11.51 0.58 -20.39
C VAL A 281 10.11 0.79 -19.82
N VAL A 282 9.46 -0.27 -19.36
CA VAL A 282 8.16 -0.16 -18.69
C VAL A 282 8.26 0.71 -17.42
N ARG A 283 9.32 0.56 -16.62
CA ARG A 283 9.53 1.39 -15.43
C ARG A 283 9.74 2.86 -15.79
N LEU A 284 10.54 3.13 -16.82
CA LEU A 284 10.74 4.48 -17.33
C LEU A 284 9.41 5.10 -17.75
N ALA A 285 8.64 4.43 -18.60
CA ALA A 285 7.34 4.90 -19.08
C ALA A 285 6.37 5.15 -17.92
N GLN A 286 6.34 4.27 -16.91
CA GLN A 286 5.49 4.43 -15.74
C GLN A 286 5.88 5.66 -14.90
N LYS A 287 7.17 5.98 -14.80
CA LYS A 287 7.66 7.18 -14.09
C LYS A 287 7.05 8.44 -14.67
N TYR A 288 7.02 8.58 -15.98
CA TYR A 288 6.53 9.77 -16.67
C TYR A 288 4.99 9.78 -16.82
N ALA A 289 4.35 8.63 -16.96
CA ALA A 289 2.89 8.53 -16.96
C ALA A 289 2.25 9.00 -15.63
N GLY A 290 2.95 8.88 -14.50
CA GLY A 290 2.49 9.37 -13.19
C GLY A 290 2.43 10.88 -13.07
N GLY A 291 3.32 11.61 -13.73
CA GLY A 291 3.39 13.09 -13.69
C GLY A 291 2.27 13.80 -14.46
N ALA A 292 1.68 13.15 -15.46
CA ALA A 292 0.59 13.74 -16.27
C ALA A 292 -0.74 13.88 -15.50
N TYR A 293 -0.91 13.17 -14.38
CA TYR A 293 -2.15 13.19 -13.58
C TYR A 293 -2.27 14.35 -12.59
N GLU A 294 -1.17 15.00 -12.22
CA GLU A 294 -1.23 16.17 -11.34
C GLU A 294 -1.81 17.44 -12.04
N ASN A 295 -1.71 17.52 -13.37
CA ASN A 295 -2.19 18.68 -14.13
C ASN A 295 -3.68 18.64 -14.49
N THR A 296 -4.36 17.50 -14.42
CA THR A 296 -5.80 17.39 -14.76
C THR A 296 -6.75 17.50 -13.57
N ALA A 297 -6.24 17.50 -12.33
CA ALA A 297 -7.05 17.69 -11.12
C ALA A 297 -7.13 19.15 -10.64
N ALA A 298 -6.56 20.10 -11.37
CA ALA A 298 -6.49 21.53 -11.04
C ALA A 298 -7.28 22.42 -12.01
N VAL A 299 -8.34 21.90 -12.66
CA VAL A 299 -9.30 22.73 -13.42
C VAL A 299 -10.71 22.52 -12.89
#